data_d0300597b5bcc1c4636144f649764d49
#
_entry.id   d0300597b5bcc1c4636144f649764d49
#
_cell.length_a   1.000
_cell.length_b   1.000
_cell.length_c   1.000
_cell.angle_alpha   90.00
_cell.angle_beta   90.00
_cell.angle_gamma   90.00
#
_symmetry.space_group_name_H-M   'P 1'
#
loop_
_entity.id
_entity.type
_entity.pdbx_description
1 polymer ?
#
loop_
_entity_poly.entity_id
_entity_poly.type
_entity_poly.pdbx_seq_one_letter_code
_entity_poly.pdbx_strand_id
1 'polypeptide(L)'
;MEKKRIYLDDVRTPIENEWIVVRNYEEFVSKIKEIGLKNIETISLDHDLGDTAMNEYFNNVSPNFKLDYNNIEEKTGMDCVKWLVNYFYDNNPKRLEMNRRDKKDYPINFPYVVVHSANPIGSANMMGYLNNFLMNESQPQTCIRVQIPHTV
;
A
#
# COMPACT_ATOMS: atom_id res chain seq x y z
N MET A 1 -21.81 1.53 9.96
CA MET A 1 -21.16 2.50 9.06
C MET A 1 -20.44 1.74 7.95
N GLU A 2 -20.66 2.12 6.73
CA GLU A 2 -20.03 1.52 5.57
C GLU A 2 -18.55 1.86 5.52
N LYS A 3 -17.68 0.85 5.34
CA LYS A 3 -16.24 1.07 5.22
C LYS A 3 -15.89 1.63 3.84
N LYS A 4 -14.80 2.39 3.78
CA LYS A 4 -14.35 3.06 2.56
C LYS A 4 -13.28 2.25 1.84
N ARG A 5 -13.12 2.49 0.54
CA ARG A 5 -12.06 1.91 -0.28
C ARG A 5 -11.20 3.02 -0.87
N ILE A 6 -9.89 2.87 -0.81
CA ILE A 6 -8.91 3.88 -1.23
C ILE A 6 -8.10 3.36 -2.41
N TYR A 7 -7.95 4.18 -3.42
CA TYR A 7 -7.21 3.89 -4.65
C TYR A 7 -6.09 4.91 -4.81
N LEU A 8 -4.83 4.45 -4.73
CA LEU A 8 -3.65 5.29 -4.91
C LEU A 8 -3.07 5.09 -6.30
N ASP A 9 -3.11 6.13 -7.12
CA ASP A 9 -2.54 6.13 -8.46
C ASP A 9 -2.40 7.56 -8.92
N ASP A 10 -1.27 7.93 -9.51
CA ASP A 10 -1.02 9.30 -9.93
C ASP A 10 -1.82 9.72 -11.17
N VAL A 11 -2.21 8.78 -12.03
CA VAL A 11 -2.88 9.10 -13.30
C VAL A 11 -4.16 8.29 -13.56
N ARG A 12 -4.22 7.03 -13.11
CA ARG A 12 -5.36 6.16 -13.41
C ARG A 12 -6.50 6.38 -12.43
N THR A 13 -7.73 6.20 -12.91
CA THR A 13 -8.93 6.27 -12.09
C THR A 13 -9.72 4.99 -12.27
N PRO A 14 -10.15 4.31 -11.20
CA PRO A 14 -10.93 3.10 -11.33
C PRO A 14 -12.29 3.43 -11.95
N ILE A 15 -12.83 2.48 -12.74
CA ILE A 15 -14.12 2.66 -13.40
C ILE A 15 -15.25 2.72 -12.37
N GLU A 16 -15.17 1.90 -11.31
CA GLU A 16 -16.16 1.91 -10.24
C GLU A 16 -16.07 3.19 -9.41
N ASN A 17 -17.21 3.79 -9.09
CA ASN A 17 -17.28 5.06 -8.37
C ASN A 17 -17.05 4.95 -6.86
N GLU A 18 -16.95 3.75 -6.34
CA GLU A 18 -16.88 3.50 -4.89
C GLU A 18 -15.49 3.74 -4.27
N TRP A 19 -14.50 4.01 -5.10
CA TRP A 19 -13.14 4.25 -4.66
C TRP A 19 -12.91 5.74 -4.37
N ILE A 20 -12.25 6.01 -3.24
CA ILE A 20 -11.69 7.32 -2.95
C ILE A 20 -10.31 7.36 -3.58
N VAL A 21 -10.11 8.22 -4.58
CA VAL A 21 -8.86 8.30 -5.32
C VAL A 21 -7.92 9.29 -4.66
N VAL A 22 -6.69 8.86 -4.39
CA VAL A 22 -5.59 9.71 -3.93
C VAL A 22 -4.44 9.61 -4.92
N ARG A 23 -3.74 10.71 -5.16
CA ARG A 23 -2.82 10.85 -6.29
C ARG A 23 -1.34 10.79 -5.92
N ASN A 24 -1.00 10.97 -4.64
CA ASN A 24 0.37 11.00 -4.16
C ASN A 24 0.45 10.59 -2.69
N TYR A 25 1.66 10.52 -2.19
CA TYR A 25 1.93 10.14 -0.80
C TYR A 25 1.22 11.05 0.21
N GLU A 26 1.27 12.36 0.00
CA GLU A 26 0.70 13.34 0.93
C GLU A 26 -0.82 13.20 1.02
N GLU A 27 -1.49 13.04 -0.12
CA GLU A 27 -2.94 12.79 -0.16
C GLU A 27 -3.30 11.47 0.49
N PHE A 28 -2.49 10.42 0.26
CA PHE A 28 -2.67 9.11 0.87
C PHE A 28 -2.65 9.22 2.39
N VAL A 29 -1.58 9.79 2.94
CA VAL A 29 -1.41 9.97 4.39
C VAL A 29 -2.57 10.75 4.99
N SER A 30 -2.92 11.86 4.38
CA SER A 30 -4.00 12.74 4.85
C SER A 30 -5.35 12.01 4.87
N LYS A 31 -5.65 11.26 3.81
CA LYS A 31 -6.92 10.56 3.71
C LYS A 31 -7.02 9.40 4.70
N ILE A 32 -5.95 8.63 4.89
CA ILE A 32 -5.92 7.55 5.88
C ILE A 32 -6.15 8.09 7.29
N LYS A 33 -5.51 9.21 7.64
CA LYS A 33 -5.68 9.85 8.94
C LYS A 33 -7.10 10.37 9.13
N GLU A 34 -7.69 10.94 8.09
CA GLU A 34 -9.06 11.46 8.13
C GLU A 34 -10.08 10.35 8.40
N ILE A 35 -9.96 9.23 7.71
CA ILE A 35 -10.94 8.13 7.78
C ILE A 35 -10.67 7.22 8.99
N GLY A 36 -9.41 6.88 9.23
CA GLY A 36 -8.99 5.90 10.24
C GLY A 36 -9.01 4.47 9.69
N LEU A 37 -8.00 3.68 10.05
CA LEU A 37 -7.80 2.32 9.52
C LEU A 37 -9.01 1.41 9.73
N LYS A 38 -9.66 1.51 10.87
CA LYS A 38 -10.83 0.66 11.21
C LYS A 38 -12.03 0.91 10.28
N ASN A 39 -12.06 2.04 9.60
CA ASN A 39 -13.15 2.44 8.71
C ASN A 39 -12.82 2.22 7.23
N ILE A 40 -11.69 1.59 6.94
CA ILE A 40 -11.24 1.30 5.59
C ILE A 40 -11.32 -0.19 5.33
N GLU A 41 -12.03 -0.56 4.27
CA GLU A 41 -12.16 -1.96 3.84
C GLU A 41 -10.95 -2.42 3.05
N THR A 42 -10.60 -1.66 2.00
CA THR A 42 -9.56 -2.04 1.05
C THR A 42 -8.75 -0.82 0.61
N ILE A 43 -7.45 -1.03 0.47
CA ILE A 43 -6.53 -0.05 -0.12
C ILE A 43 -5.87 -0.70 -1.33
N SER A 44 -5.98 -0.06 -2.49
CA SER A 44 -5.30 -0.51 -3.70
C SER A 44 -4.18 0.46 -4.06
N LEU A 45 -2.96 -0.05 -4.22
CA LEU A 45 -1.76 0.76 -4.31
C LEU A 45 -1.05 0.61 -5.65
N ASP A 46 -0.72 1.74 -6.27
CA ASP A 46 0.30 1.82 -7.31
C ASP A 46 1.67 2.01 -6.66
N HIS A 47 2.73 1.71 -7.39
CA HIS A 47 4.10 1.93 -6.95
C HIS A 47 4.67 3.25 -7.47
N ASP A 48 4.57 3.48 -8.79
CA ASP A 48 5.16 4.63 -9.45
C ASP A 48 4.19 5.81 -9.42
N LEU A 49 4.57 6.88 -8.73
CA LEU A 49 3.68 7.99 -8.45
C LEU A 49 4.18 9.32 -9.05
N GLY A 50 5.03 9.27 -10.06
CA GLY A 50 5.55 10.45 -10.70
C GLY A 50 6.56 10.15 -11.80
N ASP A 51 7.12 11.21 -12.37
CA ASP A 51 7.97 11.13 -13.56
C ASP A 51 9.29 10.39 -13.32
N THR A 52 9.94 10.60 -12.18
CA THR A 52 11.23 9.95 -11.92
C THR A 52 11.06 8.47 -11.65
N ALA A 53 9.96 8.05 -11.03
CA ALA A 53 9.62 6.63 -10.87
C ALA A 53 9.34 5.98 -12.22
N MET A 54 8.63 6.66 -13.10
CA MET A 54 8.38 6.16 -14.47
C MET A 54 9.67 6.06 -15.26
N ASN A 55 10.58 7.03 -15.13
CA ASN A 55 11.89 6.97 -15.79
C ASN A 55 12.70 5.78 -15.30
N GLU A 56 12.70 5.51 -14.00
CA GLU A 56 13.38 4.35 -13.43
C GLU A 56 12.77 3.05 -13.96
N TYR A 57 11.44 2.98 -14.08
CA TYR A 57 10.76 1.83 -14.65
C TYR A 57 11.22 1.56 -16.08
N PHE A 58 11.21 2.57 -16.96
CA PHE A 58 11.58 2.39 -18.36
C PHE A 58 13.07 2.14 -18.56
N ASN A 59 13.92 2.74 -17.74
CA ASN A 59 15.37 2.65 -17.93
C ASN A 59 15.99 1.41 -17.26
N ASN A 60 15.45 0.94 -16.16
CA ASN A 60 16.08 -0.13 -15.37
C ASN A 60 15.16 -1.30 -15.08
N VAL A 61 13.92 -1.08 -14.67
CA VAL A 61 13.02 -2.17 -14.27
C VAL A 61 12.60 -2.99 -15.49
N SER A 62 12.08 -2.33 -16.51
CA SER A 62 11.60 -3.00 -17.72
C SER A 62 12.72 -3.77 -18.46
N PRO A 63 13.90 -3.15 -18.73
CA PRO A 63 14.94 -3.88 -19.46
C PRO A 63 15.77 -4.82 -18.59
N ASN A 64 16.01 -4.53 -17.29
CA ASN A 64 17.02 -5.22 -16.49
C ASN A 64 16.47 -5.85 -15.20
N PHE A 65 15.20 -5.69 -14.87
CA PHE A 65 14.59 -6.14 -13.61
C PHE A 65 15.35 -5.60 -12.37
N LYS A 66 15.76 -4.34 -12.44
CA LYS A 66 16.46 -3.64 -11.34
C LYS A 66 15.70 -2.38 -10.97
N LEU A 67 15.64 -2.11 -9.66
CA LEU A 67 14.98 -0.93 -9.12
C LEU A 67 15.91 -0.29 -8.09
N ASP A 68 16.33 0.95 -8.38
CA ASP A 68 17.13 1.75 -7.46
C ASP A 68 16.32 2.96 -7.02
N TYR A 69 15.90 2.98 -5.76
CA TYR A 69 15.11 4.07 -5.20
C TYR A 69 15.89 5.39 -5.14
N ASN A 70 17.22 5.36 -5.21
CA ASN A 70 18.02 6.58 -5.25
C ASN A 70 17.82 7.39 -6.54
N ASN A 71 17.31 6.75 -7.59
CA ASN A 71 16.97 7.42 -8.86
C ASN A 71 15.57 8.05 -8.84
N ILE A 72 14.82 7.88 -7.77
CA ILE A 72 13.44 8.34 -7.66
C ILE A 72 13.37 9.47 -6.64
N GLU A 73 12.89 10.63 -7.07
CA GLU A 73 12.80 11.81 -6.22
C GLU A 73 11.49 11.87 -5.43
N GLU A 74 10.37 11.60 -6.09
CA GLU A 74 9.06 11.60 -5.42
C GLU A 74 8.89 10.34 -4.57
N LYS A 75 8.00 10.42 -3.59
CA LYS A 75 7.64 9.25 -2.79
C LYS A 75 6.80 8.28 -3.61
N THR A 76 7.08 6.99 -3.42
CA THR A 76 6.44 5.89 -4.14
C THR A 76 5.40 5.18 -3.28
N GLY A 77 4.71 4.20 -3.88
CA GLY A 77 3.82 3.30 -3.14
C GLY A 77 4.55 2.55 -2.02
N MET A 78 5.86 2.27 -2.18
CA MET A 78 6.66 1.65 -1.12
C MET A 78 6.73 2.53 0.12
N ASP A 79 6.88 3.85 -0.06
CA ASP A 79 6.85 4.80 1.05
C ASP A 79 5.48 4.80 1.74
N CYS A 80 4.41 4.68 0.97
CA CYS A 80 3.04 4.58 1.50
C CYS A 80 2.87 3.32 2.35
N VAL A 81 3.38 2.18 1.89
CA VAL A 81 3.32 0.92 2.63
C VAL A 81 4.06 1.03 3.95
N LYS A 82 5.27 1.57 3.94
CA LYS A 82 6.07 1.75 5.16
C LYS A 82 5.37 2.69 6.14
N TRP A 83 4.83 3.79 5.63
CA TRP A 83 4.08 4.72 6.45
C TRP A 83 2.85 4.05 7.09
N LEU A 84 2.12 3.26 6.30
CA LEU A 84 0.91 2.58 6.75
C LEU A 84 1.19 1.64 7.93
N VAL A 85 2.25 0.83 7.83
CA VAL A 85 2.67 -0.07 8.91
C VAL A 85 3.10 0.71 10.15
N ASN A 86 3.87 1.77 9.98
CA ASN A 86 4.29 2.63 11.09
C ASN A 86 3.10 3.31 11.76
N TYR A 87 2.15 3.79 10.98
CA TYR A 87 0.93 4.41 11.48
C TYR A 87 0.10 3.42 12.32
N PHE A 88 0.01 2.17 11.84
CA PHE A 88 -0.65 1.12 12.61
C PHE A 88 0.01 0.95 13.99
N TYR A 89 1.32 0.82 14.05
CA TYR A 89 2.04 0.63 15.32
C TYR A 89 1.98 1.87 16.20
N ASP A 90 2.02 3.06 15.63
CA ASP A 90 1.88 4.30 16.41
C ASP A 90 0.52 4.37 17.12
N ASN A 91 -0.53 3.83 16.52
CA ASN A 91 -1.87 3.79 17.10
C ASN A 91 -2.13 2.52 17.92
N ASN A 92 -1.23 1.55 17.90
CA ASN A 92 -1.37 0.27 18.58
C ASN A 92 -0.02 -0.13 19.20
N PRO A 93 0.55 0.71 20.09
CA PRO A 93 1.93 0.51 20.58
C PRO A 93 2.11 -0.79 21.37
N LYS A 94 1.06 -1.30 22.00
CA LYS A 94 1.12 -2.56 22.74
C LYS A 94 1.42 -3.76 21.86
N ARG A 95 1.10 -3.68 20.55
CA ARG A 95 1.36 -4.77 19.62
C ARG A 95 2.85 -5.09 19.48
N LEU A 96 3.72 -4.10 19.64
CA LEU A 96 5.17 -4.30 19.57
C LEU A 96 5.71 -5.19 20.67
N GLU A 97 5.01 -5.26 21.82
CA GLU A 97 5.42 -6.06 22.98
C GLU A 97 4.77 -7.44 23.02
N MET A 98 3.81 -7.69 22.12
CA MET A 98 3.08 -8.95 22.09
C MET A 98 3.86 -10.03 21.35
N ASN A 99 3.77 -11.28 21.84
CA ASN A 99 4.26 -12.43 21.10
C ASN A 99 3.22 -12.88 20.06
N ARG A 100 3.61 -13.78 19.14
CA ARG A 100 2.72 -14.26 18.06
C ARG A 100 1.46 -14.94 18.56
N ARG A 101 1.55 -15.65 19.68
CA ARG A 101 0.41 -16.35 20.27
C ARG A 101 -0.65 -15.36 20.72
N ASP A 102 -0.24 -14.31 21.44
CA ASP A 102 -1.15 -13.29 21.90
C ASP A 102 -1.75 -12.49 20.73
N LYS A 103 -0.95 -12.20 19.72
CA LYS A 103 -1.42 -11.50 18.51
C LYS A 103 -2.52 -12.29 17.79
N LYS A 104 -2.43 -13.60 17.78
CA LYS A 104 -3.44 -14.46 17.17
C LYS A 104 -4.77 -14.37 17.91
N ASP A 105 -4.74 -14.25 19.23
CA ASP A 105 -5.93 -14.18 20.08
C ASP A 105 -6.58 -12.79 20.07
N TYR A 106 -5.84 -11.76 19.67
CA TYR A 106 -6.29 -10.38 19.59
C TYR A 106 -6.13 -9.83 18.18
N PRO A 107 -7.07 -10.14 17.28
CA PRO A 107 -6.99 -9.70 15.88
C PRO A 107 -7.02 -8.17 15.75
N ILE A 108 -6.45 -7.67 14.66
CA ILE A 108 -6.35 -6.24 14.38
C ILE A 108 -7.38 -5.78 13.36
N ASN A 109 -7.74 -4.51 13.41
CA ASN A 109 -8.53 -3.84 12.39
C ASN A 109 -7.58 -3.23 11.36
N PHE A 110 -7.22 -4.03 10.36
CA PHE A 110 -6.34 -3.59 9.28
C PHE A 110 -7.02 -3.87 7.95
N PRO A 111 -7.03 -2.91 7.02
CA PRO A 111 -7.71 -3.09 5.74
C PRO A 111 -7.05 -4.17 4.90
N TYR A 112 -7.79 -4.71 3.94
CA TYR A 112 -7.19 -5.50 2.87
C TYR A 112 -6.37 -4.57 2.00
N VAL A 113 -5.13 -4.95 1.71
CA VAL A 113 -4.25 -4.17 0.84
C VAL A 113 -3.92 -5.00 -0.39
N VAL A 114 -4.11 -4.41 -1.55
CA VAL A 114 -3.76 -5.02 -2.84
C VAL A 114 -2.88 -4.05 -3.62
N VAL A 115 -2.13 -4.58 -4.57
CA VAL A 115 -1.23 -3.80 -5.42
C VAL A 115 -1.68 -3.93 -6.87
N HIS A 116 -1.90 -2.81 -7.54
CA HIS A 116 -2.32 -2.79 -8.94
C HIS A 116 -1.26 -2.21 -9.88
N SER A 117 -0.04 -2.06 -9.42
CA SER A 117 1.05 -1.45 -10.18
C SER A 117 1.50 -2.32 -11.37
N ALA A 118 1.87 -1.67 -12.47
CA ALA A 118 2.51 -2.31 -13.61
C ALA A 118 3.98 -2.65 -13.35
N ASN A 119 4.60 -2.08 -12.33
CA ASN A 119 6.00 -2.32 -11.98
C ASN A 119 6.15 -3.62 -11.19
N PRO A 120 6.71 -4.71 -11.79
CA PRO A 120 6.77 -5.99 -11.10
C PRO A 120 7.73 -6.01 -9.90
N ILE A 121 8.82 -5.26 -9.97
CA ILE A 121 9.79 -5.18 -8.87
C ILE A 121 9.21 -4.35 -7.74
N GLY A 122 8.63 -3.19 -8.04
CA GLY A 122 7.96 -2.38 -7.04
C GLY A 122 6.81 -3.11 -6.37
N SER A 123 6.01 -3.84 -7.15
CA SER A 123 4.92 -4.67 -6.61
C SER A 123 5.44 -5.74 -5.65
N ALA A 124 6.50 -6.45 -6.03
CA ALA A 124 7.10 -7.48 -5.19
C ALA A 124 7.62 -6.90 -3.88
N ASN A 125 8.25 -5.71 -3.93
CA ASN A 125 8.76 -5.04 -2.74
C ASN A 125 7.64 -4.66 -1.77
N MET A 126 6.56 -4.10 -2.30
CA MET A 126 5.40 -3.69 -1.49
C MET A 126 4.71 -4.90 -0.87
N MET A 127 4.44 -5.93 -1.67
CA MET A 127 3.80 -7.15 -1.19
C MET A 127 4.65 -7.86 -0.14
N GLY A 128 5.95 -7.96 -0.37
CA GLY A 128 6.87 -8.59 0.58
C GLY A 128 6.86 -7.89 1.94
N TYR A 129 6.90 -6.57 1.95
CA TYR A 129 6.88 -5.78 3.18
C TYR A 129 5.56 -5.97 3.94
N LEU A 130 4.43 -5.86 3.24
CA LEU A 130 3.11 -6.00 3.85
C LEU A 130 2.85 -7.43 4.34
N ASN A 131 3.21 -8.44 3.54
CA ASN A 131 3.00 -9.83 3.94
C ASN A 131 3.86 -10.20 5.15
N ASN A 132 5.07 -9.68 5.24
CA ASN A 132 5.90 -9.86 6.43
C ASN A 132 5.24 -9.26 7.67
N PHE A 133 4.69 -8.06 7.55
CA PHE A 133 3.92 -7.42 8.62
C PHE A 133 2.71 -8.27 9.03
N LEU A 134 1.91 -8.68 8.05
CA LEU A 134 0.68 -9.47 8.31
C LEU A 134 1.01 -10.79 8.99
N MET A 135 2.07 -11.47 8.56
CA MET A 135 2.54 -12.71 9.20
C MET A 135 2.96 -12.46 10.64
N ASN A 136 3.73 -11.41 10.88
CA ASN A 136 4.19 -11.06 12.23
C ASN A 136 3.04 -10.68 13.15
N GLU A 137 1.95 -10.16 12.60
CA GLU A 137 0.73 -9.85 13.34
C GLU A 137 -0.27 -11.01 13.39
N SER A 138 0.11 -12.18 12.90
CA SER A 138 -0.73 -13.39 12.87
C SER A 138 -2.06 -13.18 12.13
N GLN A 139 -2.03 -12.40 11.04
CA GLN A 139 -3.21 -12.14 10.23
C GLN A 139 -3.35 -13.15 9.11
N PRO A 140 -4.58 -13.60 8.80
CA PRO A 140 -4.80 -14.59 7.74
C PRO A 140 -4.75 -14.02 6.33
N GLN A 141 -5.00 -12.71 6.15
CA GLN A 141 -5.03 -12.09 4.83
C GLN A 141 -3.62 -11.97 4.24
N THR A 142 -3.57 -11.93 2.92
CA THR A 142 -2.34 -11.79 2.15
C THR A 142 -2.48 -10.63 1.18
N CYS A 143 -1.46 -9.79 1.08
CA CYS A 143 -1.40 -8.74 0.07
C CYS A 143 -1.04 -9.38 -1.28
N ILE A 144 -1.87 -9.16 -2.29
CA ILE A 144 -1.71 -9.72 -3.63
C ILE A 144 -1.71 -8.62 -4.68
N ARG A 145 -1.17 -8.95 -5.85
CA ARG A 145 -1.24 -8.08 -7.03
C ARG A 145 -2.52 -8.36 -7.77
N VAL A 146 -3.23 -7.30 -8.15
CA VAL A 146 -4.52 -7.39 -8.85
C VAL A 146 -4.55 -6.45 -10.04
N GLN A 147 -5.52 -6.67 -10.92
CA GLN A 147 -5.85 -5.71 -11.97
C GLN A 147 -7.22 -5.13 -11.65
N ILE A 148 -7.29 -3.80 -11.59
CA ILE A 148 -8.54 -3.09 -11.37
C ILE A 148 -8.88 -2.32 -12.64
N PRO A 149 -10.07 -2.53 -13.23
CA PRO A 149 -10.48 -1.78 -14.42
C PRO A 149 -10.41 -0.28 -14.16
N HIS A 150 -9.74 0.43 -15.05
CA HIS A 150 -9.50 1.87 -14.89
C HIS A 150 -9.63 2.61 -16.20
N THR A 151 -9.83 3.92 -16.08
CA THR A 151 -9.72 4.88 -17.19
C THR A 151 -8.35 5.55 -17.13
N VAL A 152 -7.90 5.97 -18.27
CA VAL A 152 -6.62 6.71 -18.39
C VAL A 152 -6.89 8.20 -18.43
#